data_4c07597af65af7d74cccccf25e2fdabb
#
_entry.id   4c07597af65af7d74cccccf25e2fdabb
#
_cell.length_a   1.000
_cell.length_b   1.000
_cell.length_c   1.000
_cell.angle_alpha   90.00
_cell.angle_beta   90.00
_cell.angle_gamma   90.00
#
_symmetry.space_group_name_H-M   'P 1'
#
loop_
_entity.id
_entity.type
_entity.pdbx_description
1 polymer ?
#
loop_
_entity_poly.entity_id
_entity_poly.type
_entity_poly.pdbx_seq_one_letter_code
_entity_poly.pdbx_strand_id
1 'polypeptide(L)'
;MKKITVLLAGLIVAVAFQAGSVFADSKMNGYIDGVIGSPYKSGGTTAKGFDCSGFTSYIFDKMGIDLPRTSSSQAQAGTKVAKGDLQPGDLVFFDTVGGNNSSISHVGIYIGDGKFAHSSSSRGVVTDKLNSSYYETRYVTARRVMSNETFEAFASEQ
;
A
#
# COMPACT_ATOMS: atom_id res chain seq x y z
N MET A 1 -9.49 -3.11 -73.44
CA MET A 1 -9.28 -2.27 -72.28
C MET A 1 -9.34 -3.17 -71.02
N LYS A 2 -8.21 -3.49 -70.43
CA LYS A 2 -8.14 -4.35 -69.23
C LYS A 2 -8.21 -3.47 -67.98
N LYS A 3 -9.25 -3.70 -67.18
CA LYS A 3 -9.41 -3.01 -65.88
C LYS A 3 -8.53 -3.67 -64.86
N ILE A 4 -7.54 -2.97 -64.34
CA ILE A 4 -6.68 -3.41 -63.26
C ILE A 4 -7.39 -3.05 -61.95
N THR A 5 -7.85 -4.07 -61.24
CA THR A 5 -8.39 -3.93 -59.87
C THR A 5 -7.24 -4.01 -58.88
N VAL A 6 -6.90 -2.89 -58.27
CA VAL A 6 -5.90 -2.84 -57.19
C VAL A 6 -6.61 -3.19 -55.89
N LEU A 7 -6.32 -4.38 -55.33
CA LEU A 7 -6.72 -4.78 -54.00
C LEU A 7 -5.74 -4.12 -52.99
N LEU A 8 -6.22 -3.09 -52.27
CA LEU A 8 -5.53 -2.62 -51.07
C LEU A 8 -5.77 -3.61 -49.92
N ALA A 9 -4.77 -4.41 -49.64
CA ALA A 9 -4.73 -5.20 -48.41
C ALA A 9 -4.39 -4.27 -47.24
N GLY A 10 -5.41 -3.87 -46.48
CA GLY A 10 -5.23 -3.13 -45.25
C GLY A 10 -4.60 -4.02 -44.17
N LEU A 11 -3.35 -3.72 -43.82
CA LEU A 11 -2.66 -4.34 -42.68
C LEU A 11 -3.23 -3.76 -41.38
N ILE A 12 -4.14 -4.49 -40.76
CA ILE A 12 -4.60 -4.15 -39.40
C ILE A 12 -3.48 -4.60 -38.43
N VAL A 13 -2.66 -3.66 -37.99
CA VAL A 13 -1.75 -3.88 -36.87
C VAL A 13 -2.59 -3.91 -35.60
N ALA A 14 -2.95 -5.09 -35.13
CA ALA A 14 -3.51 -5.28 -33.81
C ALA A 14 -2.39 -5.00 -32.78
N VAL A 15 -2.38 -3.79 -32.21
CA VAL A 15 -1.58 -3.49 -31.03
C VAL A 15 -2.22 -4.28 -29.88
N ALA A 16 -1.65 -5.43 -29.55
CA ALA A 16 -2.00 -6.13 -28.33
C ALA A 16 -1.52 -5.27 -27.15
N PHE A 17 -2.45 -4.56 -26.51
CA PHE A 17 -2.24 -4.01 -25.18
C PHE A 17 -2.02 -5.20 -24.25
N GLN A 18 -0.78 -5.52 -23.97
CA GLN A 18 -0.44 -6.37 -22.84
C GLN A 18 -0.76 -5.55 -21.59
N ALA A 19 -1.89 -5.87 -20.97
CA ALA A 19 -2.16 -5.46 -19.59
C ALA A 19 -1.21 -6.23 -18.68
N GLY A 20 0.08 -5.87 -18.70
CA GLY A 20 0.95 -6.07 -17.58
C GLY A 20 0.35 -5.23 -16.45
N SER A 21 0.11 -5.82 -15.29
CA SER A 21 -0.17 -5.08 -14.08
C SER A 21 1.07 -4.24 -13.76
N VAL A 22 1.13 -3.08 -14.36
CA VAL A 22 2.00 -2.01 -13.92
C VAL A 22 1.39 -1.61 -12.57
N PHE A 23 2.03 -2.04 -11.47
CA PHE A 23 1.84 -1.36 -10.22
C PHE A 23 2.23 0.08 -10.51
N ALA A 24 1.26 0.96 -10.53
CA ALA A 24 1.49 2.33 -10.90
C ALA A 24 2.53 2.91 -9.96
N ASP A 25 3.55 3.53 -10.53
CA ASP A 25 4.68 4.13 -9.85
C ASP A 25 4.24 5.40 -9.11
N SER A 26 3.46 5.24 -8.05
CA SER A 26 3.24 6.36 -7.14
C SER A 26 4.53 6.63 -6.37
N LYS A 27 4.79 7.90 -6.01
CA LYS A 27 5.94 8.28 -5.18
C LYS A 27 5.96 7.54 -3.86
N MET A 28 4.77 7.30 -3.27
CA MET A 28 4.63 6.51 -2.05
C MET A 28 5.15 5.08 -2.24
N ASN A 29 4.80 4.42 -3.33
CA ASN A 29 5.30 3.08 -3.63
C ASN A 29 6.83 3.09 -3.81
N GLY A 30 7.39 4.09 -4.47
CA GLY A 30 8.85 4.25 -4.56
C GLY A 30 9.54 4.39 -3.20
N TYR A 31 8.93 5.08 -2.23
CA TYR A 31 9.46 5.16 -0.86
C TYR A 31 9.39 3.82 -0.14
N ILE A 32 8.30 3.07 -0.31
CA ILE A 32 8.12 1.73 0.25
C ILE A 32 9.15 0.77 -0.35
N ASP A 33 9.29 0.74 -1.67
CA ASP A 33 10.22 -0.15 -2.39
C ASP A 33 11.67 0.09 -1.97
N GLY A 34 12.02 1.33 -1.70
CA GLY A 34 13.35 1.71 -1.21
C GLY A 34 13.72 1.13 0.17
N VAL A 35 12.76 0.59 0.91
CA VAL A 35 12.98 0.00 2.25
C VAL A 35 12.44 -1.43 2.38
N ILE A 36 11.92 -2.03 1.32
CA ILE A 36 11.56 -3.46 1.30
C ILE A 36 12.79 -4.30 1.72
N GLY A 37 12.58 -5.27 2.59
CA GLY A 37 13.64 -6.12 3.13
C GLY A 37 14.40 -5.53 4.32
N SER A 38 14.15 -4.27 4.73
CA SER A 38 14.70 -3.73 5.98
C SER A 38 14.25 -4.60 7.15
N PRO A 39 15.17 -4.93 8.12
CA PRO A 39 14.85 -5.84 9.20
C PRO A 39 13.83 -5.25 10.18
N TYR A 40 13.09 -6.11 10.88
CA TYR A 40 12.30 -5.69 12.03
C TYR A 40 13.21 -5.36 13.22
N LYS A 41 12.91 -4.24 13.86
CA LYS A 41 13.56 -3.84 15.10
C LYS A 41 12.55 -3.18 16.04
N SER A 42 12.35 -3.72 17.22
CA SER A 42 11.50 -3.11 18.24
C SER A 42 11.96 -1.67 18.55
N GLY A 43 11.04 -0.70 18.46
CA GLY A 43 11.35 0.71 18.61
C GLY A 43 12.06 1.35 17.39
N GLY A 44 12.29 0.60 16.31
CA GLY A 44 13.01 1.06 15.14
C GLY A 44 12.18 2.00 14.24
N THR A 45 12.85 3.04 13.72
CA THR A 45 12.24 4.10 12.88
C THR A 45 13.09 4.43 11.65
N THR A 46 14.08 3.63 11.32
CA THR A 46 15.00 3.89 10.20
C THR A 46 15.18 2.64 9.33
N ALA A 47 15.74 2.79 8.14
CA ALA A 47 16.05 1.68 7.23
C ALA A 47 17.00 0.62 7.82
N LYS A 48 17.67 0.91 8.95
CA LYS A 48 18.47 -0.07 9.72
C LYS A 48 17.59 -1.02 10.56
N GLY A 49 16.31 -0.76 10.64
CA GLY A 49 15.30 -1.58 11.30
C GLY A 49 14.08 -0.75 11.68
N PHE A 50 12.90 -1.32 11.42
CA PHE A 50 11.61 -0.71 11.72
C PHE A 50 10.78 -1.62 12.63
N ASP A 51 10.04 -1.04 13.57
CA ASP A 51 8.80 -1.68 14.01
C ASP A 51 7.62 -1.27 13.10
N CYS A 52 6.43 -1.79 13.35
CA CYS A 52 5.28 -1.58 12.44
C CYS A 52 4.90 -0.10 12.28
N SER A 53 4.76 0.62 13.39
CA SER A 53 4.40 2.04 13.38
C SER A 53 5.58 2.96 13.03
N GLY A 54 6.80 2.53 13.28
CA GLY A 54 8.01 3.22 12.83
C GLY A 54 8.17 3.19 11.31
N PHE A 55 7.81 2.08 10.67
CA PHE A 55 7.76 1.99 9.21
C PHE A 55 6.71 2.93 8.62
N THR A 56 5.48 2.90 9.11
CA THR A 56 4.43 3.81 8.62
C THR A 56 4.80 5.27 8.82
N SER A 57 5.30 5.65 9.99
CA SER A 57 5.77 7.01 10.26
C SER A 57 6.88 7.44 9.30
N TYR A 58 7.85 6.58 9.02
CA TYR A 58 8.95 6.87 8.10
C TYR A 58 8.46 7.16 6.68
N ILE A 59 7.50 6.38 6.16
CA ILE A 59 6.93 6.59 4.82
C ILE A 59 6.11 7.87 4.78
N PHE A 60 5.27 8.12 5.79
CA PHE A 60 4.41 9.31 5.84
C PHE A 60 5.20 10.61 6.05
N ASP A 61 6.29 10.58 6.81
CA ASP A 61 7.21 11.71 6.96
C ASP A 61 7.77 12.18 5.61
N LYS A 62 8.11 11.24 4.70
CA LYS A 62 8.54 11.57 3.33
C LYS A 62 7.46 12.28 2.49
N MET A 63 6.21 12.17 2.88
CA MET A 63 5.07 12.86 2.27
C MET A 63 4.62 14.11 3.06
N GLY A 64 5.40 14.50 4.07
CA GLY A 64 5.11 15.67 4.91
C GLY A 64 4.00 15.46 5.93
N ILE A 65 3.67 14.21 6.27
CA ILE A 65 2.64 13.85 7.25
C ILE A 65 3.30 13.26 8.49
N ASP A 66 3.13 13.94 9.62
CA ASP A 66 3.59 13.46 10.92
C ASP A 66 2.55 12.52 11.55
N LEU A 67 2.93 11.28 11.83
CA LEU A 67 2.07 10.29 12.47
C LEU A 67 2.45 10.09 13.93
N PRO A 68 1.47 9.80 14.81
CA PRO A 68 1.76 9.38 16.19
C PRO A 68 2.68 8.14 16.20
N ARG A 69 3.49 7.99 17.25
CA ARG A 69 4.53 6.96 17.31
C ARG A 69 4.00 5.53 17.36
N THR A 70 2.87 5.27 17.98
CA THR A 70 2.37 3.89 18.21
C THR A 70 1.24 3.52 17.28
N SER A 71 1.08 2.22 16.97
CA SER A 71 -0.03 1.73 16.14
C SER A 71 -1.40 2.09 16.74
N SER A 72 -1.56 1.98 18.06
CA SER A 72 -2.81 2.35 18.75
C SER A 72 -3.15 3.83 18.59
N SER A 73 -2.15 4.72 18.68
CA SER A 73 -2.34 6.17 18.50
C SER A 73 -2.59 6.52 17.04
N GLN A 74 -1.92 5.86 16.10
CA GLN A 74 -2.18 6.02 14.66
C GLN A 74 -3.61 5.60 14.29
N ALA A 75 -4.18 4.61 14.98
CA ALA A 75 -5.56 4.19 14.80
C ALA A 75 -6.61 5.23 15.25
N GLN A 76 -6.19 6.28 15.92
CA GLN A 76 -7.03 7.44 16.31
C GLN A 76 -6.84 8.64 15.38
N ALA A 77 -5.87 8.57 14.45
CA ALA A 77 -5.60 9.67 13.52
C ALA A 77 -6.58 9.67 12.33
N GLY A 78 -6.75 10.84 11.72
CA GLY A 78 -7.56 11.00 10.50
C GLY A 78 -9.01 10.53 10.63
N THR A 79 -9.56 10.02 9.54
CA THR A 79 -10.94 9.55 9.46
C THR A 79 -11.01 8.03 9.29
N LYS A 80 -12.04 7.41 9.87
CA LYS A 80 -12.27 5.96 9.71
C LYS A 80 -12.68 5.65 8.28
N VAL A 81 -12.13 4.57 7.73
CA VAL A 81 -12.44 4.07 6.38
C VAL A 81 -13.01 2.66 6.48
N ALA A 82 -14.10 2.39 5.79
CA ALA A 82 -14.63 1.04 5.65
C ALA A 82 -13.67 0.17 4.80
N LYS A 83 -13.58 -1.13 5.11
CA LYS A 83 -12.69 -2.06 4.40
C LYS A 83 -12.93 -2.08 2.88
N GLY A 84 -14.20 -1.90 2.43
CA GLY A 84 -14.57 -1.84 1.02
C GLY A 84 -14.19 -0.52 0.32
N ASP A 85 -13.85 0.52 1.06
CA ASP A 85 -13.54 1.86 0.55
C ASP A 85 -12.04 2.22 0.65
N LEU A 86 -11.20 1.20 0.89
CA LEU A 86 -9.75 1.39 1.00
C LEU A 86 -9.15 1.93 -0.31
N GLN A 87 -8.28 2.92 -0.16
CA GLN A 87 -7.45 3.45 -1.24
C GLN A 87 -5.97 3.48 -0.85
N PRO A 88 -5.03 3.47 -1.81
CA PRO A 88 -3.60 3.55 -1.51
C PRO A 88 -3.28 4.67 -0.54
N GLY A 89 -2.46 4.39 0.49
CA GLY A 89 -2.12 5.31 1.56
C GLY A 89 -3.01 5.24 2.79
N ASP A 90 -4.11 4.50 2.77
CA ASP A 90 -4.87 4.24 3.99
C ASP A 90 -4.06 3.36 4.96
N LEU A 91 -4.08 3.70 6.24
CA LEU A 91 -3.50 2.85 7.29
C LEU A 91 -4.47 1.72 7.63
N VAL A 92 -3.97 0.50 7.68
CA VAL A 92 -4.74 -0.70 8.04
C VAL A 92 -4.20 -1.28 9.35
N PHE A 93 -5.09 -1.66 10.26
CA PHE A 93 -4.76 -2.04 11.63
C PHE A 93 -5.24 -3.44 11.97
N PHE A 94 -4.43 -4.14 12.76
CA PHE A 94 -4.64 -5.54 13.10
C PHE A 94 -4.40 -5.82 14.59
N ASP A 95 -5.09 -6.86 15.10
CA ASP A 95 -4.80 -7.51 16.37
C ASP A 95 -3.95 -8.76 16.12
N THR A 96 -2.63 -8.64 16.28
CA THR A 96 -1.67 -9.73 16.01
C THR A 96 -1.12 -10.40 17.26
N VAL A 97 -1.40 -9.86 18.45
CA VAL A 97 -0.90 -10.38 19.74
C VAL A 97 -2.00 -10.77 20.71
N GLY A 98 -3.23 -10.34 20.47
CA GLY A 98 -4.38 -10.64 21.33
C GLY A 98 -5.19 -11.83 20.84
N GLY A 99 -6.19 -12.18 21.63
CA GLY A 99 -7.15 -13.24 21.33
C GLY A 99 -8.33 -12.79 20.45
N ASN A 100 -8.09 -11.96 19.43
CA ASN A 100 -9.13 -11.37 18.57
C ASN A 100 -10.13 -10.47 19.34
N ASN A 101 -9.63 -9.72 20.32
CA ASN A 101 -10.42 -8.77 21.11
C ASN A 101 -10.46 -7.36 20.51
N SER A 102 -10.00 -7.20 19.26
CA SER A 102 -9.89 -5.93 18.54
C SER A 102 -8.90 -4.94 19.14
N SER A 103 -7.93 -5.41 19.92
CA SER A 103 -6.84 -4.60 20.45
C SER A 103 -5.79 -4.35 19.37
N ILE A 104 -5.55 -3.09 19.03
CA ILE A 104 -4.61 -2.75 17.96
C ILE A 104 -3.17 -2.95 18.42
N SER A 105 -2.48 -3.84 17.73
CA SER A 105 -1.09 -4.19 17.97
C SER A 105 -0.19 -4.12 16.74
N HIS A 106 -0.77 -3.92 15.55
CA HIS A 106 -0.04 -3.88 14.28
C HIS A 106 -0.68 -2.90 13.31
N VAL A 107 0.15 -2.33 12.41
CA VAL A 107 -0.27 -1.39 11.39
C VAL A 107 0.53 -1.59 10.10
N GLY A 108 -0.11 -1.35 8.97
CA GLY A 108 0.51 -1.27 7.65
C GLY A 108 -0.13 -0.20 6.78
N ILE A 109 0.38 -0.04 5.57
CA ILE A 109 -0.09 0.92 4.56
C ILE A 109 -0.73 0.13 3.42
N TYR A 110 -2.01 0.40 3.14
CA TYR A 110 -2.68 -0.17 1.98
C TYR A 110 -2.06 0.39 0.69
N ILE A 111 -1.73 -0.47 -0.26
CA ILE A 111 -1.06 -0.12 -1.51
C ILE A 111 -1.88 -0.43 -2.77
N GLY A 112 -3.17 -0.77 -2.59
CA GLY A 112 -4.06 -1.18 -3.69
C GLY A 112 -4.12 -2.70 -3.90
N ASP A 113 -5.04 -3.14 -4.71
CA ASP A 113 -5.21 -4.55 -5.13
C ASP A 113 -5.29 -5.56 -3.97
N GLY A 114 -5.88 -5.14 -2.84
CA GLY A 114 -6.02 -5.98 -1.66
C GLY A 114 -4.70 -6.27 -0.93
N LYS A 115 -3.64 -5.47 -1.20
CA LYS A 115 -2.30 -5.63 -0.61
C LYS A 115 -1.96 -4.48 0.33
N PHE A 116 -1.09 -4.74 1.27
CA PHE A 116 -0.54 -3.72 2.17
C PHE A 116 0.94 -3.98 2.46
N ALA A 117 1.68 -2.89 2.67
CA ALA A 117 3.08 -2.93 3.08
C ALA A 117 3.18 -2.74 4.59
N HIS A 118 4.07 -3.48 5.24
CA HIS A 118 4.27 -3.38 6.69
C HIS A 118 5.64 -3.93 7.11
N SER A 119 6.07 -3.61 8.33
CA SER A 119 7.22 -4.25 8.96
C SER A 119 6.75 -5.46 9.77
N SER A 120 6.92 -6.65 9.20
CA SER A 120 6.61 -7.94 9.85
C SER A 120 7.66 -8.26 10.90
N SER A 121 7.25 -8.70 12.11
CA SER A 121 8.18 -9.05 13.19
C SER A 121 9.14 -10.20 12.83
N SER A 122 8.78 -11.05 11.88
CA SER A 122 9.59 -12.20 11.45
C SER A 122 10.29 -12.01 10.10
N ARG A 123 9.82 -11.08 9.24
CA ARG A 123 10.31 -10.94 7.85
C ARG A 123 10.81 -9.53 7.51
N GLY A 124 10.65 -8.56 8.42
CA GLY A 124 10.94 -7.16 8.14
C GLY A 124 9.91 -6.51 7.21
N VAL A 125 10.32 -5.50 6.45
CA VAL A 125 9.42 -4.78 5.55
C VAL A 125 9.09 -5.64 4.34
N VAL A 126 7.80 -5.97 4.21
CA VAL A 126 7.24 -6.85 3.16
C VAL A 126 5.85 -6.36 2.76
N THR A 127 5.31 -6.94 1.69
CA THR A 127 3.92 -6.81 1.30
C THR A 127 3.16 -8.11 1.53
N ASP A 128 1.94 -8.02 2.03
CA ASP A 128 1.03 -9.14 2.22
C ASP A 128 -0.36 -8.82 1.68
N LYS A 129 -1.20 -9.86 1.55
CA LYS A 129 -2.60 -9.71 1.14
C LYS A 129 -3.50 -9.54 2.36
N LEU A 130 -4.44 -8.59 2.31
CA LEU A 130 -5.45 -8.39 3.36
C LEU A 130 -6.38 -9.61 3.54
N ASN A 131 -6.63 -10.36 2.47
CA ASN A 131 -7.48 -11.55 2.48
C ASN A 131 -6.71 -12.84 2.74
N SER A 132 -5.43 -12.77 3.13
CA SER A 132 -4.75 -13.97 3.65
C SER A 132 -5.43 -14.44 4.93
N SER A 133 -5.45 -15.75 5.17
CA SER A 133 -6.13 -16.33 6.35
C SER A 133 -5.64 -15.74 7.67
N TYR A 134 -4.37 -15.35 7.75
CA TYR A 134 -3.79 -14.73 8.94
C TYR A 134 -4.31 -13.30 9.17
N TYR A 135 -4.27 -12.43 8.15
CA TYR A 135 -4.61 -11.01 8.31
C TYR A 135 -6.11 -10.74 8.22
N GLU A 136 -6.85 -11.54 7.44
CA GLU A 136 -8.30 -11.39 7.32
C GLU A 136 -9.00 -11.52 8.68
N THR A 137 -8.61 -12.51 9.47
CA THR A 137 -9.19 -12.76 10.80
C THR A 137 -8.72 -11.78 11.87
N ARG A 138 -7.62 -11.05 11.62
CA ARG A 138 -7.00 -10.10 12.58
C ARG A 138 -7.23 -8.65 12.23
N TYR A 139 -7.84 -8.37 11.10
CA TYR A 139 -8.17 -7.00 10.69
C TYR A 139 -9.14 -6.34 11.68
N VAL A 140 -8.82 -5.11 12.12
CA VAL A 140 -9.62 -4.35 13.08
C VAL A 140 -10.28 -3.14 12.42
N THR A 141 -9.51 -2.26 11.79
CA THR A 141 -10.00 -1.00 11.22
C THR A 141 -9.02 -0.40 10.22
N ALA A 142 -9.42 0.70 9.60
CA ALA A 142 -8.54 1.50 8.75
C ALA A 142 -8.76 3.00 8.99
N ARG A 143 -7.72 3.80 8.69
CA ARG A 143 -7.72 5.26 8.82
C ARG A 143 -7.14 5.92 7.59
N ARG A 144 -7.76 7.01 7.14
CA ARG A 144 -7.25 7.90 6.10
C ARG A 144 -6.72 9.17 6.74
N VAL A 145 -5.43 9.38 6.61
CA VAL A 145 -4.73 10.56 7.14
C VAL A 145 -4.25 11.50 6.04
N MET A 146 -4.22 11.04 4.79
CA MET A 146 -3.91 11.88 3.63
C MET A 146 -5.08 12.77 3.27
N SER A 147 -4.79 14.04 2.97
CA SER A 147 -5.71 14.92 2.23
C SER A 147 -5.81 14.46 0.76
N ASN A 148 -6.84 14.90 0.05
CA ASN A 148 -6.95 14.64 -1.39
C ASN A 148 -5.73 15.17 -2.15
N GLU A 149 -5.21 16.34 -1.78
CA GLU A 149 -4.01 16.92 -2.38
C GLU A 149 -2.77 16.04 -2.18
N THR A 150 -2.56 15.54 -0.97
CA THR A 150 -1.44 14.64 -0.67
C THR A 150 -1.62 13.29 -1.39
N PHE A 151 -2.84 12.77 -1.46
CA PHE A 151 -3.14 11.55 -2.21
C PHE A 151 -2.77 11.71 -3.68
N GLU A 152 -3.22 12.78 -4.35
CA GLU A 152 -2.91 13.04 -5.75
C GLU A 152 -1.40 13.24 -5.99
N ALA A 153 -0.71 13.87 -5.04
CA ALA A 153 0.72 14.15 -5.18
C ALA A 153 1.59 12.90 -4.99
N PHE A 154 1.20 11.93 -4.17
CA PHE A 154 2.06 10.84 -3.71
C PHE A 154 1.52 9.43 -3.90
N ALA A 155 0.22 9.22 -3.84
CA ALA A 155 -0.40 7.90 -3.78
C ALA A 155 -1.29 7.57 -5.00
N SER A 156 -1.73 8.57 -5.79
CA SER A 156 -2.43 8.32 -7.04
C SER A 156 -1.49 7.75 -8.11
N GLU A 157 -2.04 6.99 -9.01
CA GLU A 157 -1.37 6.51 -10.21
C GLU A 157 -1.06 7.70 -11.14
N GLN A 158 0.18 7.82 -11.60
CA GLN A 158 0.59 8.85 -12.57
C GLN A 158 0.59 8.27 -13.98
#